data_5052833f1b4b7c086d384a3c0998001b
#
_entry.id   5052833f1b4b7c086d384a3c0998001b
#
_cell.length_a   1.000
_cell.length_b   1.000
_cell.length_c   1.000
_cell.angle_alpha   90.00
_cell.angle_beta   90.00
_cell.angle_gamma   90.00
#
_symmetry.space_group_name_H-M   'P 1'
#
loop_
_entity.id
_entity.type
_entity.pdbx_description
1 polymer ?
#
loop_
_entity_poly.entity_id
_entity_poly.type
_entity_poly.pdbx_seq_one_letter_code
_entity_poly.pdbx_strand_id
1 'polypeptide(L)'
;MNEFIRTFQERNSEWMLSLGQHLQLSLLALLLAVVIAIPIAVLVSSSKKISGFLLQIAGIIQTLPSLALIGLFIPLMGIGTLPALTTLVLYALFPILQNTITGLQGIDESLVEAGIAFGMTKFERLKKFEIAIAMPVIMSGIRTAAVFIIGTATLAALIGAGGLGSFILLGIDRNNSSLILIGAISAAILAILFNFLLKWMETAKLKTILSAFLVLIIGLGASYAPTIAKMQTSDKLVIAGKLGPEPEILMNMYKLLIEDQTTLKVEVKPNFGKTNFLYEALKKGDIDIYPEFSGTITESLLKNKPKVSHEPEEVYEVARKGILEQDGFVFLKPMAYQNTYAVAVPKQLAEAEKLTKISDLKKVNRPLKAGFTLEFNDREDGNKGLQSMYGLQLDVATMEPALRYQAIQSGDIQVTDAYSTDAEISRYQLKVLEDDKQLFPPYQGAPLMKQELLKKHPELEGILNQLAGKISEEEMSQMNFEVGANGRPAEEVAREYLVKINLLKK
;
A
#
# COMPACT_ATOMS: atom_id res chain seq x y z
N MET A 1 16.29 22.52 -2.17
CA MET A 1 16.02 22.53 -3.62
C MET A 1 16.94 21.55 -4.38
N ASN A 2 18.25 21.51 -4.11
CA ASN A 2 19.17 20.57 -4.77
C ASN A 2 18.84 19.08 -4.49
N GLU A 3 18.42 18.75 -3.26
CA GLU A 3 18.05 17.38 -2.89
C GLU A 3 16.77 16.90 -3.63
N PHE A 4 15.75 17.75 -3.73
CA PHE A 4 14.53 17.45 -4.48
C PHE A 4 14.81 17.14 -5.96
N ILE A 5 15.61 17.98 -6.63
CA ILE A 5 15.96 17.78 -8.04
C ILE A 5 16.77 16.49 -8.21
N ARG A 6 17.74 16.23 -7.33
CA ARG A 6 18.55 15.01 -7.35
C ARG A 6 17.67 13.78 -7.17
N THR A 7 16.83 13.74 -6.14
CA THR A 7 15.91 12.62 -5.88
C THR A 7 14.96 12.37 -7.06
N PHE A 8 14.45 13.44 -7.69
CA PHE A 8 13.61 13.32 -8.87
C PHE A 8 14.35 12.73 -10.07
N GLN A 9 15.60 13.16 -10.30
CA GLN A 9 16.43 12.64 -11.40
C GLN A 9 16.81 11.17 -11.20
N GLU A 10 17.20 10.80 -9.97
CA GLU A 10 17.59 9.44 -9.61
C GLU A 10 16.41 8.45 -9.74
N ARG A 11 15.17 8.90 -9.48
CA ARG A 11 13.95 8.05 -9.49
C ARG A 11 12.98 8.36 -10.62
N ASN A 12 13.43 8.99 -11.68
CA ASN A 12 12.58 9.40 -12.80
C ASN A 12 11.84 8.21 -13.46
N SER A 13 12.50 7.06 -13.62
CA SER A 13 11.87 5.85 -14.17
C SER A 13 10.73 5.31 -13.29
N GLU A 14 10.94 5.28 -11.98
CA GLU A 14 9.93 4.87 -11.01
C GLU A 14 8.76 5.87 -10.98
N TRP A 15 9.07 7.17 -11.06
CA TRP A 15 8.07 8.23 -11.12
C TRP A 15 7.19 8.10 -12.37
N MET A 16 7.79 7.88 -13.55
CA MET A 16 7.04 7.68 -14.80
C MET A 16 6.11 6.47 -14.72
N LEU A 17 6.58 5.37 -14.13
CA LEU A 17 5.77 4.17 -13.91
C LEU A 17 4.59 4.47 -12.97
N SER A 18 4.87 5.11 -11.83
CA SER A 18 3.85 5.47 -10.84
C SER A 18 2.83 6.46 -11.39
N LEU A 19 3.26 7.43 -12.20
CA LEU A 19 2.37 8.36 -12.90
C LEU A 19 1.46 7.62 -13.89
N GLY A 20 2.01 6.67 -14.66
CA GLY A 20 1.25 5.82 -15.58
C GLY A 20 0.19 4.99 -14.85
N GLN A 21 0.56 4.32 -13.77
CA GLN A 21 -0.36 3.55 -12.93
C GLN A 21 -1.47 4.42 -12.34
N HIS A 22 -1.12 5.61 -11.85
CA HIS A 22 -2.07 6.55 -11.27
C HIS A 22 -3.09 7.04 -12.30
N LEU A 23 -2.63 7.36 -13.50
CA LEU A 23 -3.49 7.72 -14.64
C LEU A 23 -4.40 6.57 -15.03
N GLN A 24 -3.86 5.37 -15.21
CA GLN A 24 -4.64 4.18 -15.59
C GLN A 24 -5.77 3.92 -14.59
N LEU A 25 -5.45 3.88 -13.29
CA LEU A 25 -6.43 3.64 -12.23
C LEU A 25 -7.49 4.74 -12.18
N SER A 26 -7.08 6.01 -12.21
CA SER A 26 -7.98 7.15 -12.12
C SER A 26 -8.92 7.27 -13.33
N LEU A 27 -8.38 7.09 -14.53
CA LEU A 27 -9.17 7.17 -15.77
C LEU A 27 -10.13 6.00 -15.93
N LEU A 28 -9.70 4.79 -15.53
CA LEU A 28 -10.57 3.63 -15.53
C LEU A 28 -11.72 3.80 -14.52
N ALA A 29 -11.43 4.28 -13.32
CA ALA A 29 -12.44 4.57 -12.31
C ALA A 29 -13.44 5.63 -12.80
N LEU A 30 -12.96 6.71 -13.41
CA LEU A 30 -13.81 7.76 -13.96
C LEU A 30 -14.71 7.22 -15.08
N LEU A 31 -14.14 6.46 -16.02
CA LEU A 31 -14.89 5.86 -17.12
C LEU A 31 -16.02 4.95 -16.62
N LEU A 32 -15.70 4.04 -15.68
CA LEU A 32 -16.70 3.14 -15.10
C LEU A 32 -17.79 3.92 -14.35
N ALA A 33 -17.40 4.93 -13.57
CA ALA A 33 -18.35 5.76 -12.85
C ALA A 33 -19.30 6.51 -13.81
N VAL A 34 -18.79 7.06 -14.91
CA VAL A 34 -19.59 7.74 -15.95
C VAL A 34 -20.56 6.74 -16.60
N VAL A 35 -20.07 5.56 -17.00
CA VAL A 35 -20.89 4.51 -17.66
C VAL A 35 -21.98 3.99 -16.73
N ILE A 36 -21.76 3.98 -15.42
CA ILE A 36 -22.74 3.53 -14.44
C ILE A 36 -23.70 4.67 -14.05
N ALA A 37 -23.14 5.85 -13.67
CA ALA A 37 -23.94 6.93 -13.09
C ALA A 37 -24.87 7.62 -14.09
N ILE A 38 -24.40 7.91 -15.32
CA ILE A 38 -25.22 8.65 -16.28
C ILE A 38 -26.48 7.87 -16.67
N PRO A 39 -26.42 6.59 -17.07
CA PRO A 39 -27.65 5.84 -17.38
C PRO A 39 -28.60 5.75 -16.19
N ILE A 40 -28.09 5.49 -14.99
CA ILE A 40 -28.89 5.43 -13.76
C ILE A 40 -29.57 6.80 -13.52
N ALA A 41 -28.82 7.91 -13.60
CA ALA A 41 -29.36 9.24 -13.42
C ALA A 41 -30.47 9.57 -14.42
N VAL A 42 -30.27 9.24 -15.71
CA VAL A 42 -31.27 9.42 -16.77
C VAL A 42 -32.55 8.62 -16.47
N LEU A 43 -32.42 7.39 -16.03
CA LEU A 43 -33.58 6.54 -15.69
C LEU A 43 -34.40 7.11 -14.53
N VAL A 44 -33.72 7.60 -13.47
CA VAL A 44 -34.39 8.08 -12.26
C VAL A 44 -34.76 9.56 -12.28
N SER A 45 -34.23 10.35 -13.21
CA SER A 45 -34.41 11.83 -13.31
C SER A 45 -35.89 12.24 -13.37
N SER A 46 -36.77 11.40 -13.92
CA SER A 46 -38.19 11.66 -14.04
C SER A 46 -38.98 11.61 -12.73
N SER A 47 -38.41 11.00 -11.68
CA SER A 47 -39.07 10.84 -10.38
C SER A 47 -38.24 11.51 -9.28
N LYS A 48 -38.71 12.65 -8.77
CA LYS A 48 -38.05 13.38 -7.68
C LYS A 48 -37.87 12.52 -6.41
N LYS A 49 -38.80 11.58 -6.14
CA LYS A 49 -38.71 10.68 -4.99
C LYS A 49 -37.58 9.65 -5.15
N ILE A 50 -37.51 9.00 -6.32
CA ILE A 50 -36.52 7.95 -6.59
C ILE A 50 -35.13 8.59 -6.71
N SER A 51 -35.01 9.71 -7.43
CA SER A 51 -33.73 10.41 -7.56
C SER A 51 -33.24 10.94 -6.21
N GLY A 52 -34.14 11.48 -5.37
CA GLY A 52 -33.79 11.93 -4.02
C GLY A 52 -33.29 10.78 -3.13
N PHE A 53 -33.97 9.64 -3.15
CA PHE A 53 -33.55 8.46 -2.40
C PHE A 53 -32.17 7.92 -2.88
N LEU A 54 -31.96 7.84 -4.20
CA LEU A 54 -30.69 7.41 -4.76
C LEU A 54 -29.53 8.34 -4.37
N LEU A 55 -29.78 9.66 -4.43
CA LEU A 55 -28.77 10.65 -4.04
C LEU A 55 -28.44 10.59 -2.55
N GLN A 56 -29.42 10.29 -1.69
CA GLN A 56 -29.16 10.08 -0.27
C GLN A 56 -28.23 8.87 -0.04
N ILE A 57 -28.48 7.73 -0.69
CA ILE A 57 -27.62 6.55 -0.61
C ILE A 57 -26.20 6.87 -1.11
N ALA A 58 -26.08 7.45 -2.28
CA ALA A 58 -24.79 7.79 -2.86
C ALA A 58 -24.03 8.82 -2.00
N GLY A 59 -24.75 9.79 -1.40
CA GLY A 59 -24.19 10.74 -0.45
C GLY A 59 -23.67 10.08 0.81
N ILE A 60 -24.41 9.13 1.39
CA ILE A 60 -23.96 8.36 2.57
C ILE A 60 -22.68 7.59 2.24
N ILE A 61 -22.62 6.92 1.09
CA ILE A 61 -21.40 6.20 0.67
C ILE A 61 -20.20 7.15 0.62
N GLN A 62 -20.38 8.36 0.10
CA GLN A 62 -19.30 9.35 0.00
C GLN A 62 -18.82 9.86 1.38
N THR A 63 -19.65 9.77 2.43
CA THR A 63 -19.23 10.17 3.79
C THR A 63 -18.41 9.11 4.51
N LEU A 64 -18.42 7.86 4.05
CA LEU A 64 -17.61 6.80 4.63
C LEU A 64 -16.12 7.09 4.40
N PRO A 65 -15.22 6.86 5.38
CA PRO A 65 -13.79 7.00 5.13
C PRO A 65 -13.30 6.06 4.01
N SER A 66 -12.51 6.58 3.08
CA SER A 66 -12.02 5.77 1.93
C SER A 66 -11.22 4.54 2.37
N LEU A 67 -10.40 4.67 3.41
CA LEU A 67 -9.68 3.55 4.00
C LEU A 67 -10.61 2.48 4.57
N ALA A 68 -11.75 2.87 5.15
CA ALA A 68 -12.73 1.91 5.65
C ALA A 68 -13.38 1.12 4.52
N LEU A 69 -13.75 1.79 3.41
CA LEU A 69 -14.30 1.11 2.24
C LEU A 69 -13.26 0.18 1.58
N ILE A 70 -12.04 0.64 1.40
CA ILE A 70 -10.95 -0.20 0.89
C ILE A 70 -10.80 -1.43 1.78
N GLY A 71 -10.71 -1.25 3.11
CA GLY A 71 -10.59 -2.36 4.07
C GLY A 71 -11.76 -3.34 4.03
N LEU A 72 -12.98 -2.85 3.79
CA LEU A 72 -14.17 -3.69 3.67
C LEU A 72 -14.15 -4.56 2.40
N PHE A 73 -13.57 -4.05 1.30
CA PHE A 73 -13.48 -4.80 0.04
C PHE A 73 -12.34 -5.80 -0.03
N ILE A 74 -11.27 -5.65 0.78
CA ILE A 74 -10.13 -6.58 0.78
C ILE A 74 -10.56 -8.04 1.01
N PRO A 75 -11.38 -8.39 2.01
CA PRO A 75 -11.82 -9.78 2.20
C PRO A 75 -12.60 -10.37 1.02
N LEU A 76 -13.28 -9.52 0.25
CA LEU A 76 -14.13 -9.92 -0.87
C LEU A 76 -13.37 -9.99 -2.21
N MET A 77 -12.46 -9.03 -2.44
CA MET A 77 -11.85 -8.79 -3.76
C MET A 77 -10.34 -9.01 -3.79
N GLY A 78 -9.70 -9.24 -2.64
CA GLY A 78 -8.23 -9.29 -2.55
C GLY A 78 -7.62 -7.93 -2.29
N ILE A 79 -6.30 -7.85 -2.50
CA ILE A 79 -5.48 -6.65 -2.36
C ILE A 79 -5.10 -6.14 -3.75
N GLY A 80 -4.82 -4.86 -3.88
CA GLY A 80 -4.36 -4.26 -5.13
C GLY A 80 -5.40 -3.41 -5.84
N THR A 81 -5.41 -3.46 -7.17
CA THR A 81 -6.18 -2.54 -8.01
C THR A 81 -7.69 -2.69 -7.92
N LEU A 82 -8.20 -3.90 -7.70
CA LEU A 82 -9.65 -4.14 -7.76
C LEU A 82 -10.43 -3.47 -6.61
N PRO A 83 -10.07 -3.65 -5.31
CA PRO A 83 -10.75 -2.92 -4.22
C PRO A 83 -10.53 -1.41 -4.30
N ALA A 84 -9.34 -0.95 -4.73
CA ALA A 84 -9.09 0.48 -4.97
C ALA A 84 -10.02 1.03 -6.04
N LEU A 85 -10.10 0.38 -7.20
CA LEU A 85 -10.97 0.76 -8.31
C LEU A 85 -12.44 0.83 -7.89
N THR A 86 -12.92 -0.20 -7.19
CA THR A 86 -14.31 -0.25 -6.70
C THR A 86 -14.61 0.91 -5.77
N THR A 87 -13.71 1.21 -4.83
CA THR A 87 -13.85 2.35 -3.91
C THR A 87 -13.90 3.67 -4.68
N LEU A 88 -12.98 3.89 -5.62
CA LEU A 88 -12.92 5.12 -6.42
C LEU A 88 -14.18 5.31 -7.27
N VAL A 89 -14.68 4.23 -7.88
CA VAL A 89 -15.96 4.27 -8.64
C VAL A 89 -17.11 4.68 -7.73
N LEU A 90 -17.26 4.04 -6.56
CA LEU A 90 -18.34 4.36 -5.62
C LEU A 90 -18.33 5.84 -5.20
N TYR A 91 -17.15 6.39 -4.91
CA TYR A 91 -17.02 7.82 -4.58
C TYR A 91 -17.37 8.76 -5.73
N ALA A 92 -17.04 8.36 -6.94
CA ALA A 92 -17.32 9.15 -8.13
C ALA A 92 -18.81 9.14 -8.52
N LEU A 93 -19.59 8.14 -8.08
CA LEU A 93 -21.01 8.05 -8.45
C LEU A 93 -21.81 9.28 -7.97
N PHE A 94 -21.61 9.74 -6.74
CA PHE A 94 -22.41 10.82 -6.17
C PHE A 94 -22.34 12.11 -6.98
N PRO A 95 -21.17 12.73 -7.24
CA PRO A 95 -21.11 13.99 -8.00
C PRO A 95 -21.62 13.84 -9.43
N ILE A 96 -21.42 12.69 -10.08
CA ILE A 96 -21.93 12.46 -11.45
C ILE A 96 -23.45 12.28 -11.43
N LEU A 97 -24.01 11.48 -10.51
CA LEU A 97 -25.45 11.28 -10.35
C LEU A 97 -26.14 12.62 -10.05
N GLN A 98 -25.64 13.34 -9.05
CA GLN A 98 -26.21 14.60 -8.60
C GLN A 98 -26.29 15.61 -9.74
N ASN A 99 -25.17 15.85 -10.42
CA ASN A 99 -25.12 16.84 -11.49
C ASN A 99 -25.92 16.41 -12.73
N THR A 100 -25.93 15.13 -13.07
CA THR A 100 -26.74 14.62 -14.17
C THR A 100 -28.24 14.77 -13.89
N ILE A 101 -28.69 14.40 -12.70
CA ILE A 101 -30.09 14.56 -12.28
C ILE A 101 -30.47 16.03 -12.25
N THR A 102 -29.64 16.89 -11.64
CA THR A 102 -29.88 18.34 -11.58
C THR A 102 -29.91 18.96 -12.95
N GLY A 103 -29.01 18.59 -13.85
CA GLY A 103 -28.98 19.10 -15.23
C GLY A 103 -30.22 18.72 -16.02
N LEU A 104 -30.70 17.49 -15.89
CA LEU A 104 -31.93 17.03 -16.57
C LEU A 104 -33.20 17.63 -15.96
N GLN A 105 -33.27 17.74 -14.62
CA GLN A 105 -34.42 18.34 -13.93
C GLN A 105 -34.46 19.86 -14.03
N GLY A 106 -33.36 20.51 -14.36
CA GLY A 106 -33.25 21.95 -14.55
C GLY A 106 -33.61 22.44 -15.97
N ILE A 107 -33.99 21.54 -16.88
CA ILE A 107 -34.44 21.91 -18.22
C ILE A 107 -35.81 22.63 -18.12
N ASP A 108 -35.94 23.74 -18.84
CA ASP A 108 -37.17 24.51 -18.87
C ASP A 108 -38.37 23.62 -19.30
N GLU A 109 -39.41 23.64 -18.46
CA GLU A 109 -40.60 22.82 -18.66
C GLU A 109 -41.31 23.13 -20.01
N SER A 110 -41.26 24.38 -20.47
CA SER A 110 -41.78 24.79 -21.77
C SER A 110 -41.11 24.06 -22.96
N LEU A 111 -39.82 23.79 -22.87
CA LEU A 111 -39.09 23.02 -23.90
C LEU A 111 -39.52 21.54 -23.89
N VAL A 112 -39.76 21.00 -22.72
CA VAL A 112 -40.23 19.60 -22.56
C VAL A 112 -41.64 19.48 -23.12
N GLU A 113 -42.54 20.43 -22.79
CA GLU A 113 -43.92 20.48 -23.29
C GLU A 113 -43.96 20.65 -24.81
N ALA A 114 -43.13 21.52 -25.36
CA ALA A 114 -43.01 21.68 -26.81
C ALA A 114 -42.62 20.38 -27.49
N GLY A 115 -41.63 19.66 -26.94
CA GLY A 115 -41.22 18.36 -27.44
C GLY A 115 -42.37 17.32 -27.41
N ILE A 116 -43.19 17.32 -26.35
CA ILE A 116 -44.39 16.47 -26.25
C ILE A 116 -45.43 16.89 -27.30
N ALA A 117 -45.68 18.15 -27.46
CA ALA A 117 -46.62 18.68 -28.46
C ALA A 117 -46.25 18.31 -29.92
N PHE A 118 -44.95 18.21 -30.20
CA PHE A 118 -44.42 17.66 -31.47
C PHE A 118 -44.45 16.13 -31.57
N GLY A 119 -45.04 15.43 -30.59
CA GLY A 119 -45.19 13.97 -30.60
C GLY A 119 -43.90 13.22 -30.28
N MET A 120 -42.88 13.87 -29.71
CA MET A 120 -41.62 13.20 -29.37
C MET A 120 -41.78 12.28 -28.16
N THR A 121 -41.30 11.07 -28.29
CA THR A 121 -41.15 10.16 -27.16
C THR A 121 -40.08 10.68 -26.18
N LYS A 122 -40.10 10.19 -24.93
CA LYS A 122 -39.06 10.55 -23.93
C LYS A 122 -37.65 10.30 -24.46
N PHE A 123 -37.42 9.19 -25.13
CA PHE A 123 -36.11 8.81 -25.66
C PHE A 123 -35.67 9.78 -26.80
N GLU A 124 -36.60 10.19 -27.64
CA GLU A 124 -36.31 11.17 -28.70
C GLU A 124 -35.95 12.53 -28.13
N ARG A 125 -36.67 13.00 -27.10
CA ARG A 125 -36.35 14.26 -26.41
C ARG A 125 -34.97 14.21 -25.78
N LEU A 126 -34.67 13.13 -25.02
CA LEU A 126 -33.36 12.89 -24.40
C LEU A 126 -32.24 12.99 -25.46
N LYS A 127 -32.37 12.28 -26.58
CA LYS A 127 -31.35 12.21 -27.62
C LYS A 127 -31.20 13.51 -28.39
N LYS A 128 -32.31 14.22 -28.67
CA LYS A 128 -32.31 15.39 -29.56
C LYS A 128 -31.88 16.68 -28.86
N PHE A 129 -32.29 16.90 -27.59
CA PHE A 129 -32.01 18.16 -26.91
C PHE A 129 -31.75 18.06 -25.41
N GLU A 130 -32.45 17.20 -24.65
CA GLU A 130 -32.34 17.21 -23.18
C GLU A 130 -30.90 16.96 -22.71
N ILE A 131 -30.21 15.91 -23.24
CA ILE A 131 -28.82 15.63 -22.92
C ILE A 131 -27.90 16.78 -23.35
N ALA A 132 -28.14 17.37 -24.51
CA ALA A 132 -27.30 18.46 -25.00
C ALA A 132 -27.42 19.73 -24.13
N ILE A 133 -28.62 20.03 -23.63
CA ILE A 133 -28.87 21.17 -22.72
C ILE A 133 -28.26 20.87 -21.34
N ALA A 134 -28.41 19.66 -20.82
CA ALA A 134 -27.88 19.23 -19.51
C ALA A 134 -26.35 19.04 -19.52
N MET A 135 -25.72 18.88 -20.70
CA MET A 135 -24.32 18.48 -20.83
C MET A 135 -23.32 19.35 -20.04
N PRO A 136 -23.42 20.69 -20.01
CA PRO A 136 -22.49 21.50 -19.19
C PRO A 136 -22.55 21.14 -17.72
N VAL A 137 -23.74 20.87 -17.16
CA VAL A 137 -23.93 20.47 -15.76
C VAL A 137 -23.44 19.04 -15.53
N ILE A 138 -23.71 18.14 -16.47
CA ILE A 138 -23.17 16.75 -16.42
C ILE A 138 -21.65 16.77 -16.41
N MET A 139 -21.03 17.55 -17.31
CA MET A 139 -19.57 17.68 -17.38
C MET A 139 -18.97 18.27 -16.10
N SER A 140 -19.66 19.21 -15.46
CA SER A 140 -19.25 19.73 -14.15
C SER A 140 -19.22 18.63 -13.08
N GLY A 141 -20.19 17.71 -13.09
CA GLY A 141 -20.18 16.52 -12.21
C GLY A 141 -19.03 15.57 -12.50
N ILE A 142 -18.77 15.30 -13.78
CA ILE A 142 -17.64 14.46 -14.21
C ILE A 142 -16.32 15.11 -13.81
N ARG A 143 -16.17 16.42 -13.96
CA ARG A 143 -14.98 17.17 -13.53
C ARG A 143 -14.74 17.05 -12.02
N THR A 144 -15.79 17.26 -11.23
CA THR A 144 -15.70 17.12 -9.76
C THR A 144 -15.29 15.71 -9.38
N ALA A 145 -15.89 14.69 -9.98
CA ALA A 145 -15.52 13.30 -9.78
C ALA A 145 -14.06 13.02 -10.15
N ALA A 146 -13.58 13.51 -11.29
CA ALA A 146 -12.21 13.31 -11.76
C ALA A 146 -11.17 13.87 -10.78
N VAL A 147 -11.35 15.11 -10.32
CA VAL A 147 -10.45 15.74 -9.33
C VAL A 147 -10.44 14.93 -8.03
N PHE A 148 -11.62 14.50 -7.58
CA PHE A 148 -11.76 13.70 -6.37
C PHE A 148 -11.09 12.32 -6.50
N ILE A 149 -11.31 11.62 -7.63
CA ILE A 149 -10.66 10.33 -7.92
C ILE A 149 -9.14 10.48 -7.89
N ILE A 150 -8.57 11.48 -8.59
CA ILE A 150 -7.11 11.68 -8.67
C ILE A 150 -6.52 11.89 -7.28
N GLY A 151 -7.15 12.70 -6.43
CA GLY A 151 -6.69 12.88 -5.05
C GLY A 151 -6.78 11.60 -4.22
N THR A 152 -7.92 10.92 -4.27
CA THR A 152 -8.18 9.72 -3.46
C THR A 152 -7.38 8.49 -3.94
N ALA A 153 -7.06 8.42 -5.24
CA ALA A 153 -6.24 7.34 -5.81
C ALA A 153 -4.83 7.25 -5.20
N THR A 154 -4.34 8.31 -4.54
CA THR A 154 -3.08 8.23 -3.77
C THR A 154 -3.15 7.22 -2.64
N LEU A 155 -4.34 6.99 -2.06
CA LEU A 155 -4.55 6.00 -0.99
C LEU A 155 -4.53 4.56 -1.49
N ALA A 156 -4.70 4.33 -2.80
CA ALA A 156 -4.62 3.01 -3.41
C ALA A 156 -3.23 2.36 -3.22
N ALA A 157 -2.19 3.17 -3.07
CA ALA A 157 -0.83 2.70 -2.78
C ALA A 157 -0.74 1.94 -1.45
N LEU A 158 -1.58 2.27 -0.45
CA LEU A 158 -1.63 1.59 0.86
C LEU A 158 -1.98 0.10 0.75
N ILE A 159 -2.61 -0.30 -0.34
CA ILE A 159 -3.04 -1.69 -0.60
C ILE A 159 -2.34 -2.28 -1.82
N GLY A 160 -1.18 -1.76 -2.18
CA GLY A 160 -0.36 -2.28 -3.28
C GLY A 160 -0.90 -2.01 -4.68
N ALA A 161 -1.87 -1.08 -4.86
CA ALA A 161 -2.37 -0.72 -6.18
C ALA A 161 -1.45 0.24 -6.97
N GLY A 162 -0.34 0.67 -6.37
CA GLY A 162 0.65 1.54 -7.01
C GLY A 162 0.19 2.99 -7.15
N GLY A 163 0.77 3.71 -8.10
CA GLY A 163 0.47 5.10 -8.39
C GLY A 163 1.32 6.11 -7.61
N LEU A 164 1.04 7.41 -7.78
CA LEU A 164 1.82 8.49 -7.16
C LEU A 164 1.81 8.45 -5.62
N GLY A 165 0.82 7.81 -5.01
CA GLY A 165 0.79 7.55 -3.58
C GLY A 165 1.95 6.72 -3.07
N SER A 166 2.56 5.87 -3.90
CA SER A 166 3.73 5.07 -3.54
C SER A 166 4.94 5.95 -3.18
N PHE A 167 5.13 7.09 -3.87
CA PHE A 167 6.16 8.07 -3.52
C PHE A 167 5.90 8.74 -2.18
N ILE A 168 4.63 9.04 -1.88
CA ILE A 168 4.24 9.63 -0.60
C ILE A 168 4.53 8.65 0.53
N LEU A 169 4.10 7.40 0.39
CA LEU A 169 4.33 6.35 1.40
C LEU A 169 5.83 6.07 1.58
N LEU A 170 6.56 5.91 0.48
CA LEU A 170 8.01 5.70 0.52
C LEU A 170 8.73 6.88 1.18
N GLY A 171 8.27 8.11 0.93
CA GLY A 171 8.82 9.30 1.55
C GLY A 171 8.53 9.38 3.05
N ILE A 172 7.34 8.95 3.47
CA ILE A 172 7.00 8.83 4.89
C ILE A 172 7.88 7.75 5.54
N ASP A 173 7.98 6.57 4.92
CA ASP A 173 8.74 5.44 5.42
C ASP A 173 10.24 5.76 5.57
N ARG A 174 10.82 6.45 4.59
CA ARG A 174 12.25 6.85 4.59
C ARG A 174 12.52 8.20 5.24
N ASN A 175 11.53 8.84 5.84
CA ASN A 175 11.64 10.22 6.36
C ASN A 175 12.28 11.18 5.33
N ASN A 176 11.84 11.09 4.08
CA ASN A 176 12.35 11.89 2.97
C ASN A 176 11.28 12.81 2.42
N SER A 177 11.31 14.08 2.82
CA SER A 177 10.35 15.11 2.38
C SER A 177 10.35 15.31 0.86
N SER A 178 11.48 15.08 0.18
CA SER A 178 11.56 15.23 -1.29
C SER A 178 10.68 14.21 -2.00
N LEU A 179 10.65 12.95 -1.53
CA LEU A 179 9.79 11.91 -2.07
C LEU A 179 8.30 12.22 -1.83
N ILE A 180 7.95 12.68 -0.61
CA ILE A 180 6.58 13.10 -0.29
C ILE A 180 6.13 14.21 -1.24
N LEU A 181 6.97 15.24 -1.43
CA LEU A 181 6.68 16.37 -2.31
C LEU A 181 6.57 15.94 -3.77
N ILE A 182 7.44 15.05 -4.27
CA ILE A 182 7.35 14.52 -5.63
C ILE A 182 5.98 13.88 -5.87
N GLY A 183 5.55 12.98 -4.98
CA GLY A 183 4.24 12.32 -5.10
C GLY A 183 3.08 13.30 -5.00
N ALA A 184 3.07 14.16 -3.98
CA ALA A 184 1.98 15.10 -3.71
C ALA A 184 1.84 16.17 -4.80
N ILE A 185 2.95 16.80 -5.22
CA ILE A 185 2.95 17.84 -6.27
C ILE A 185 2.53 17.21 -7.61
N SER A 186 3.02 16.02 -7.93
CA SER A 186 2.64 15.33 -9.16
C SER A 186 1.14 15.03 -9.21
N ALA A 187 0.56 14.54 -8.12
CA ALA A 187 -0.88 14.28 -8.02
C ALA A 187 -1.69 15.59 -8.12
N ALA A 188 -1.23 16.67 -7.46
CA ALA A 188 -1.88 17.98 -7.53
C ALA A 188 -1.84 18.58 -8.95
N ILE A 189 -0.69 18.53 -9.61
CA ILE A 189 -0.55 18.99 -11.00
C ILE A 189 -1.48 18.18 -11.90
N LEU A 190 -1.53 16.87 -11.75
CA LEU A 190 -2.42 16.02 -12.52
C LEU A 190 -3.89 16.39 -12.31
N ALA A 191 -4.32 16.60 -11.07
CA ALA A 191 -5.68 17.02 -10.74
C ALA A 191 -6.03 18.39 -11.37
N ILE A 192 -5.09 19.34 -11.32
CA ILE A 192 -5.24 20.66 -11.93
C ILE A 192 -5.36 20.56 -13.46
N LEU A 193 -4.50 19.77 -14.11
CA LEU A 193 -4.55 19.56 -15.55
C LEU A 193 -5.90 18.96 -15.99
N PHE A 194 -6.37 17.92 -15.29
CA PHE A 194 -7.67 17.32 -15.55
C PHE A 194 -8.82 18.28 -15.29
N ASN A 195 -8.76 19.07 -14.22
CA ASN A 195 -9.76 20.12 -13.95
C ASN A 195 -9.87 21.12 -15.11
N PHE A 196 -8.74 21.61 -15.64
CA PHE A 196 -8.74 22.55 -16.77
C PHE A 196 -9.22 21.90 -18.06
N LEU A 197 -8.78 20.67 -18.35
CA LEU A 197 -9.19 19.93 -19.54
C LEU A 197 -10.71 19.70 -19.54
N LEU A 198 -11.27 19.20 -18.44
CA LEU A 198 -12.70 18.92 -18.33
C LEU A 198 -13.54 20.20 -18.27
N LYS A 199 -13.02 21.29 -17.66
CA LYS A 199 -13.66 22.59 -17.70
C LYS A 199 -13.77 23.12 -19.13
N TRP A 200 -12.72 22.96 -19.93
CA TRP A 200 -12.77 23.34 -21.37
C TRP A 200 -13.81 22.48 -22.11
N MET A 201 -13.97 21.21 -21.75
CA MET A 201 -14.97 20.32 -22.36
C MET A 201 -16.42 20.69 -21.99
N GLU A 202 -16.68 21.39 -20.87
CA GLU A 202 -18.04 21.84 -20.49
C GLU A 202 -18.73 22.70 -21.58
N THR A 203 -17.95 23.48 -22.33
CA THR A 203 -18.43 24.34 -23.41
C THR A 203 -18.30 23.71 -24.80
N ALA A 204 -17.77 22.49 -24.87
CA ALA A 204 -17.53 21.78 -26.12
C ALA A 204 -18.85 21.19 -26.71
N LYS A 205 -18.87 21.00 -28.00
CA LYS A 205 -20.00 20.32 -28.67
C LYS A 205 -20.06 18.86 -28.22
N LEU A 206 -21.27 18.29 -28.09
CA LEU A 206 -21.48 16.88 -27.68
C LEU A 206 -20.62 15.89 -28.48
N LYS A 207 -20.49 16.11 -29.80
CA LYS A 207 -19.63 15.27 -30.66
C LYS A 207 -18.16 15.29 -30.21
N THR A 208 -17.64 16.45 -29.81
CA THR A 208 -16.26 16.59 -29.30
C THR A 208 -16.08 15.84 -27.98
N ILE A 209 -17.06 15.94 -27.08
CA ILE A 209 -17.06 15.22 -25.79
C ILE A 209 -17.05 13.71 -26.02
N LEU A 210 -17.95 13.20 -26.88
CA LEU A 210 -18.03 11.79 -27.23
C LEU A 210 -16.73 11.29 -27.90
N SER A 211 -16.13 12.09 -28.78
CA SER A 211 -14.85 11.75 -29.40
C SER A 211 -13.71 11.69 -28.37
N ALA A 212 -13.66 12.60 -27.40
CA ALA A 212 -12.68 12.61 -26.33
C ALA A 212 -12.82 11.36 -25.43
N PHE A 213 -14.05 10.97 -25.09
CA PHE A 213 -14.28 9.72 -24.34
C PHE A 213 -13.88 8.49 -25.14
N LEU A 214 -14.11 8.45 -26.45
CA LEU A 214 -13.67 7.35 -27.31
C LEU A 214 -12.13 7.25 -27.35
N VAL A 215 -11.44 8.38 -27.50
CA VAL A 215 -9.96 8.44 -27.44
C VAL A 215 -9.45 7.96 -26.09
N LEU A 216 -10.11 8.33 -25.00
CA LEU A 216 -9.77 7.88 -23.66
C LEU A 216 -9.93 6.36 -23.53
N ILE A 217 -11.03 5.76 -24.01
CA ILE A 217 -11.25 4.31 -24.02
C ILE A 217 -10.16 3.58 -24.81
N ILE A 218 -9.85 4.08 -26.01
CA ILE A 218 -8.80 3.48 -26.87
C ILE A 218 -7.44 3.61 -26.19
N GLY A 219 -7.12 4.79 -25.64
CA GLY A 219 -5.87 5.05 -24.92
C GLY A 219 -5.70 4.15 -23.69
N LEU A 220 -6.76 4.00 -22.89
CA LEU A 220 -6.78 3.05 -21.77
C LEU A 220 -6.59 1.60 -22.24
N GLY A 221 -7.34 1.16 -23.25
CA GLY A 221 -7.18 -0.18 -23.82
C GLY A 221 -5.76 -0.44 -24.30
N ALA A 222 -5.17 0.53 -25.03
CA ALA A 222 -3.79 0.45 -25.49
C ALA A 222 -2.78 0.43 -24.32
N SER A 223 -3.03 1.18 -23.25
CA SER A 223 -2.15 1.20 -22.06
C SER A 223 -2.14 -0.13 -21.29
N TYR A 224 -3.25 -0.87 -21.30
CA TYR A 224 -3.32 -2.21 -20.70
C TYR A 224 -2.88 -3.35 -21.63
N ALA A 225 -2.78 -3.12 -22.95
CA ALA A 225 -2.42 -4.14 -23.92
C ALA A 225 -1.07 -4.84 -23.62
N PRO A 226 0.01 -4.12 -23.23
CA PRO A 226 1.27 -4.76 -22.86
C PRO A 226 1.14 -5.64 -21.60
N THR A 227 0.32 -5.23 -20.65
CA THR A 227 0.07 -5.99 -19.41
C THR A 227 -0.69 -7.28 -19.72
N ILE A 228 -1.74 -7.20 -20.53
CA ILE A 228 -2.53 -8.36 -20.96
C ILE A 228 -1.70 -9.32 -21.80
N ALA A 229 -0.89 -8.81 -22.74
CA ALA A 229 0.02 -9.63 -23.54
C ALA A 229 1.06 -10.36 -22.69
N LYS A 230 1.60 -9.70 -21.64
CA LYS A 230 2.54 -10.31 -20.70
C LYS A 230 1.87 -11.35 -19.79
N MET A 231 0.59 -11.20 -19.45
CA MET A 231 -0.16 -12.20 -18.67
C MET A 231 -0.34 -13.52 -19.46
N GLN A 232 -0.34 -13.49 -20.79
CA GLN A 232 -0.52 -14.66 -21.63
C GLN A 232 0.78 -15.44 -21.93
N THR A 233 1.96 -14.88 -21.65
CA THR A 233 3.23 -15.40 -22.22
C THR A 233 4.32 -15.70 -21.20
N SER A 234 4.19 -15.48 -19.89
CA SER A 234 5.27 -15.79 -18.96
C SER A 234 4.80 -16.43 -17.66
N ASP A 235 5.45 -17.51 -17.27
CA ASP A 235 5.56 -17.99 -15.89
C ASP A 235 6.31 -16.90 -15.08
N LYS A 236 5.59 -15.86 -14.69
CA LYS A 236 6.13 -14.73 -13.96
C LYS A 236 5.80 -14.90 -12.48
N LEU A 237 6.84 -14.96 -11.65
CA LEU A 237 6.69 -14.99 -10.22
C LEU A 237 6.53 -13.57 -9.66
N VAL A 238 5.62 -13.39 -8.73
CA VAL A 238 5.41 -12.14 -8.01
C VAL A 238 5.96 -12.26 -6.60
N ILE A 239 7.00 -11.49 -6.30
CA ILE A 239 7.58 -11.43 -4.96
C ILE A 239 7.19 -10.09 -4.33
N ALA A 240 6.57 -10.12 -3.16
CA ALA A 240 6.15 -8.91 -2.45
C ALA A 240 6.91 -8.78 -1.12
N GLY A 241 6.89 -7.57 -0.54
CA GLY A 241 7.51 -7.30 0.75
C GLY A 241 6.72 -6.32 1.60
N LYS A 242 6.90 -6.42 2.92
CA LYS A 242 6.40 -5.47 3.90
C LYS A 242 7.03 -4.09 3.66
N LEU A 243 6.55 -3.11 4.40
CA LEU A 243 7.16 -1.77 4.44
C LEU A 243 8.59 -1.86 5.00
N GLY A 244 9.50 -1.06 4.46
CA GLY A 244 10.85 -0.89 4.97
C GLY A 244 11.96 -1.43 4.06
N PRO A 245 13.21 -1.06 4.34
CA PRO A 245 14.37 -1.41 3.51
C PRO A 245 14.68 -2.91 3.53
N GLU A 246 14.56 -3.60 4.66
CA GLU A 246 14.91 -5.01 4.80
C GLU A 246 14.09 -5.94 3.90
N PRO A 247 12.73 -5.88 3.90
CA PRO A 247 11.94 -6.68 2.97
C PRO A 247 12.26 -6.36 1.50
N GLU A 248 12.57 -5.10 1.18
CA GLU A 248 12.91 -4.67 -0.17
C GLU A 248 14.26 -5.29 -0.63
N ILE A 249 15.25 -5.35 0.26
CA ILE A 249 16.54 -6.00 0.02
C ILE A 249 16.34 -7.50 -0.21
N LEU A 250 15.60 -8.17 0.68
CA LEU A 250 15.36 -9.62 0.60
C LEU A 250 14.63 -10.02 -0.67
N MET A 251 13.58 -9.27 -1.06
CA MET A 251 12.88 -9.52 -2.33
C MET A 251 13.81 -9.43 -3.53
N ASN A 252 14.70 -8.44 -3.54
CA ASN A 252 15.65 -8.28 -4.63
C ASN A 252 16.71 -9.40 -4.62
N MET A 253 17.14 -9.89 -3.45
CA MET A 253 17.99 -11.08 -3.37
C MET A 253 17.29 -12.30 -3.96
N TYR A 254 16.02 -12.54 -3.61
CA TYR A 254 15.25 -13.65 -4.17
C TYR A 254 15.10 -13.53 -5.68
N LYS A 255 14.74 -12.34 -6.17
CA LYS A 255 14.65 -12.05 -7.61
C LYS A 255 15.95 -12.37 -8.34
N LEU A 256 17.06 -11.80 -7.85
CA LEU A 256 18.37 -11.95 -8.51
C LEU A 256 18.82 -13.41 -8.55
N LEU A 257 18.63 -14.19 -7.49
CA LEU A 257 18.98 -15.60 -7.46
C LEU A 257 18.11 -16.44 -8.39
N ILE A 258 16.80 -16.19 -8.42
CA ILE A 258 15.86 -16.90 -9.29
C ILE A 258 16.15 -16.61 -10.75
N GLU A 259 16.32 -15.35 -11.12
CA GLU A 259 16.57 -14.93 -12.51
C GLU A 259 17.97 -15.33 -13.02
N ASP A 260 18.97 -15.48 -12.14
CA ASP A 260 20.31 -15.97 -12.49
C ASP A 260 20.32 -17.48 -12.78
N GLN A 261 19.54 -18.27 -12.03
CA GLN A 261 19.61 -19.73 -12.04
C GLN A 261 18.44 -20.41 -12.76
N THR A 262 17.45 -19.63 -13.25
CA THR A 262 16.28 -20.12 -13.98
C THR A 262 15.92 -19.21 -15.15
N THR A 263 14.95 -19.65 -15.96
CA THR A 263 14.36 -18.82 -17.02
C THR A 263 13.15 -18.01 -16.55
N LEU A 264 12.75 -18.18 -15.28
CA LEU A 264 11.62 -17.47 -14.68
C LEU A 264 11.89 -15.97 -14.61
N LYS A 265 10.84 -15.19 -14.82
CA LYS A 265 10.89 -13.74 -14.63
C LYS A 265 10.23 -13.38 -13.33
N VAL A 266 10.82 -12.45 -12.57
CA VAL A 266 10.36 -12.04 -11.28
C VAL A 266 9.90 -10.59 -11.30
N GLU A 267 8.69 -10.36 -10.83
CA GLU A 267 8.18 -9.03 -10.52
C GLU A 267 8.27 -8.80 -9.00
N VAL A 268 8.95 -7.74 -8.58
CA VAL A 268 8.97 -7.34 -7.18
C VAL A 268 7.93 -6.27 -6.91
N LYS A 269 7.19 -6.42 -5.81
CA LYS A 269 6.20 -5.46 -5.30
C LYS A 269 6.63 -4.98 -3.91
N PRO A 270 7.50 -3.97 -3.81
CA PRO A 270 7.91 -3.40 -2.54
C PRO A 270 6.77 -2.64 -1.88
N ASN A 271 6.85 -2.50 -0.55
CA ASN A 271 5.88 -1.74 0.23
C ASN A 271 4.41 -2.16 -0.01
N PHE A 272 4.20 -3.48 -0.17
CA PHE A 272 2.91 -4.04 -0.56
C PHE A 272 1.87 -3.99 0.58
N GLY A 273 2.32 -3.84 1.83
CA GLY A 273 1.44 -3.72 3.00
C GLY A 273 2.04 -4.33 4.27
N LYS A 274 1.18 -4.46 5.29
CA LYS A 274 1.53 -5.06 6.60
C LYS A 274 1.33 -6.59 6.57
N THR A 275 1.75 -7.28 7.63
CA THR A 275 1.73 -8.74 7.78
C THR A 275 0.45 -9.39 7.24
N ASN A 276 -0.71 -8.98 7.73
CA ASN A 276 -1.99 -9.58 7.32
C ASN A 276 -2.31 -9.39 5.83
N PHE A 277 -1.86 -8.27 5.24
CA PHE A 277 -2.09 -8.01 3.81
C PHE A 277 -1.30 -8.96 2.93
N LEU A 278 0.01 -9.16 3.22
CA LEU A 278 0.84 -10.09 2.45
C LEU A 278 0.36 -11.54 2.61
N TYR A 279 -0.01 -11.91 3.83
CA TYR A 279 -0.54 -13.24 4.12
C TYR A 279 -1.81 -13.56 3.32
N GLU A 280 -2.79 -12.64 3.31
CA GLU A 280 -4.00 -12.80 2.52
C GLU A 280 -3.73 -12.75 1.00
N ALA A 281 -2.79 -11.91 0.55
CA ALA A 281 -2.38 -11.87 -0.85
C ALA A 281 -1.73 -13.19 -1.30
N LEU A 282 -0.87 -13.78 -0.46
CA LEU A 282 -0.30 -15.11 -0.71
C LEU A 282 -1.41 -16.17 -0.77
N LYS A 283 -2.35 -16.13 0.16
CA LYS A 283 -3.47 -17.08 0.24
C LYS A 283 -4.36 -17.03 -1.01
N LYS A 284 -4.61 -15.83 -1.55
CA LYS A 284 -5.40 -15.63 -2.77
C LYS A 284 -4.61 -15.90 -4.06
N GLY A 285 -3.27 -15.88 -4.00
CA GLY A 285 -2.40 -16.04 -5.16
C GLY A 285 -2.14 -14.73 -5.91
N ASP A 286 -2.34 -13.58 -5.26
CA ASP A 286 -1.97 -12.25 -5.79
C ASP A 286 -0.45 -12.04 -5.76
N ILE A 287 0.24 -12.80 -4.91
CA ILE A 287 1.69 -12.91 -4.80
C ILE A 287 2.09 -14.38 -4.63
N ASP A 288 3.32 -14.72 -4.99
CA ASP A 288 3.85 -16.09 -4.95
C ASP A 288 4.79 -16.34 -3.77
N ILE A 289 5.62 -15.34 -3.43
CA ILE A 289 6.65 -15.42 -2.39
C ILE A 289 6.71 -14.10 -1.65
N TYR A 290 6.95 -14.15 -0.33
CA TYR A 290 7.38 -12.98 0.44
C TYR A 290 8.29 -13.37 1.61
N PRO A 291 9.20 -12.47 2.06
CA PRO A 291 9.98 -12.70 3.27
C PRO A 291 9.09 -12.57 4.51
N GLU A 292 9.05 -13.62 5.34
CA GLU A 292 8.33 -13.63 6.61
C GLU A 292 9.25 -14.06 7.75
N PHE A 293 8.81 -13.89 8.99
CA PHE A 293 9.60 -14.14 10.17
C PHE A 293 8.95 -15.19 11.07
N SER A 294 9.77 -16.06 11.66
CA SER A 294 9.31 -17.19 12.51
C SER A 294 8.41 -16.72 13.66
N GLY A 295 8.81 -15.69 14.40
CA GLY A 295 8.01 -15.11 15.48
C GLY A 295 6.69 -14.48 15.00
N THR A 296 6.67 -13.86 13.80
CA THR A 296 5.43 -13.34 13.23
C THR A 296 4.44 -14.48 12.91
N ILE A 297 4.94 -15.59 12.39
CA ILE A 297 4.11 -16.77 12.10
C ILE A 297 3.47 -17.28 13.38
N THR A 298 4.27 -17.54 14.44
CA THR A 298 3.77 -18.11 15.69
C THR A 298 2.84 -17.17 16.44
N GLU A 299 3.13 -15.88 16.47
CA GLU A 299 2.39 -14.90 17.27
C GLU A 299 1.20 -14.26 16.57
N SER A 300 1.21 -14.19 15.23
CA SER A 300 0.19 -13.43 14.49
C SER A 300 -0.56 -14.22 13.43
N LEU A 301 0.07 -15.20 12.77
CA LEU A 301 -0.52 -15.88 11.62
C LEU A 301 -1.19 -17.20 11.97
N LEU A 302 -0.66 -17.93 12.97
CA LEU A 302 -1.29 -19.15 13.42
C LEU A 302 -2.55 -18.86 14.24
N LYS A 303 -3.66 -19.51 13.88
CA LYS A 303 -4.95 -19.37 14.58
C LYS A 303 -4.86 -19.84 16.03
N ASN A 304 -4.19 -20.98 16.24
CA ASN A 304 -3.89 -21.51 17.57
C ASN A 304 -2.46 -21.11 17.90
N LYS A 305 -2.29 -20.10 18.73
CA LYS A 305 -0.96 -19.64 19.16
C LYS A 305 -0.24 -20.73 19.93
N PRO A 306 0.86 -21.28 19.42
CA PRO A 306 1.63 -22.29 20.15
C PRO A 306 2.38 -21.63 21.30
N LYS A 307 2.57 -22.37 22.39
CA LYS A 307 3.58 -21.97 23.38
C LYS A 307 4.94 -22.38 22.82
N VAL A 308 5.79 -21.42 22.58
CA VAL A 308 7.16 -21.62 22.10
C VAL A 308 8.16 -21.15 23.16
N SER A 309 9.33 -21.74 23.17
CA SER A 309 10.46 -21.23 23.96
C SER A 309 11.12 -20.03 23.29
N HIS A 310 12.23 -19.55 23.85
CA HIS A 310 13.06 -18.51 23.22
C HIS A 310 14.22 -19.10 22.40
N GLU A 311 14.18 -20.42 22.13
CA GLU A 311 15.18 -21.06 21.28
C GLU A 311 14.82 -20.89 19.80
N PRO A 312 15.67 -20.24 18.98
CA PRO A 312 15.35 -19.93 17.59
C PRO A 312 14.94 -21.13 16.74
N GLU A 313 15.62 -22.27 16.92
CA GLU A 313 15.32 -23.49 16.16
C GLU A 313 13.93 -24.05 16.48
N GLU A 314 13.52 -24.02 17.75
CA GLU A 314 12.18 -24.48 18.16
C GLU A 314 11.10 -23.58 17.58
N VAL A 315 11.27 -22.23 17.67
CA VAL A 315 10.32 -21.27 17.12
C VAL A 315 10.20 -21.44 15.60
N TYR A 316 11.32 -21.64 14.91
CA TYR A 316 11.33 -21.90 13.47
C TYR A 316 10.58 -23.19 13.12
N GLU A 317 10.86 -24.30 13.79
CA GLU A 317 10.20 -25.60 13.50
C GLU A 317 8.70 -25.56 13.79
N VAL A 318 8.28 -24.89 14.86
CA VAL A 318 6.87 -24.68 15.17
C VAL A 318 6.19 -23.81 14.12
N ALA A 319 6.82 -22.71 13.72
CA ALA A 319 6.32 -21.84 12.66
C ALA A 319 6.18 -22.59 11.33
N ARG A 320 7.22 -23.32 10.93
CA ARG A 320 7.26 -24.09 9.68
C ARG A 320 6.17 -25.16 9.61
N LYS A 321 6.03 -25.96 10.67
CA LYS A 321 5.00 -27.00 10.73
C LYS A 321 3.60 -26.41 10.81
N GLY A 322 3.41 -25.43 11.69
CA GLY A 322 2.10 -24.84 11.92
C GLY A 322 1.52 -24.15 10.67
N ILE A 323 2.35 -23.40 9.93
CA ILE A 323 1.86 -22.68 8.73
C ILE A 323 1.62 -23.64 7.55
N LEU A 324 2.40 -24.72 7.48
CA LEU A 324 2.18 -25.78 6.49
C LEU A 324 0.87 -26.52 6.75
N GLU A 325 0.62 -26.91 7.99
CA GLU A 325 -0.60 -27.63 8.38
C GLU A 325 -1.86 -26.75 8.26
N GLN A 326 -1.74 -25.46 8.61
CA GLN A 326 -2.89 -24.55 8.60
C GLN A 326 -3.34 -24.15 7.21
N ASP A 327 -2.42 -23.74 6.33
CA ASP A 327 -2.74 -23.12 5.04
C ASP A 327 -1.94 -23.70 3.84
N GLY A 328 -1.14 -24.75 4.05
CA GLY A 328 -0.32 -25.36 2.99
C GLY A 328 0.84 -24.48 2.53
N PHE A 329 1.33 -23.59 3.40
CA PHE A 329 2.45 -22.72 3.07
C PHE A 329 3.76 -23.33 3.53
N VAL A 330 4.80 -23.19 2.72
CA VAL A 330 6.14 -23.64 3.01
C VAL A 330 6.97 -22.45 3.45
N PHE A 331 7.48 -22.51 4.67
CA PHE A 331 8.45 -21.60 5.24
C PHE A 331 9.83 -22.23 5.10
N LEU A 332 10.68 -21.67 4.24
CA LEU A 332 12.00 -22.22 3.91
C LEU A 332 12.99 -22.05 5.06
N LYS A 333 14.25 -22.51 4.85
CA LYS A 333 15.29 -22.39 5.86
C LYS A 333 15.64 -20.93 6.15
N PRO A 334 15.81 -20.57 7.44
CA PRO A 334 16.00 -19.19 7.81
C PRO A 334 17.44 -18.70 7.57
N MET A 335 17.57 -17.39 7.42
CA MET A 335 18.84 -16.68 7.48
C MET A 335 19.38 -16.66 8.92
N ALA A 336 20.66 -16.25 9.08
CA ALA A 336 21.31 -16.30 10.40
C ALA A 336 20.83 -15.20 11.35
N TYR A 337 20.46 -14.03 10.82
CA TYR A 337 20.11 -12.88 11.64
C TYR A 337 18.72 -13.02 12.28
N GLN A 338 18.55 -12.30 13.37
CA GLN A 338 17.28 -12.10 14.06
C GLN A 338 16.81 -10.67 13.80
N ASN A 339 15.53 -10.49 13.49
CA ASN A 339 14.90 -9.18 13.45
C ASN A 339 13.81 -9.10 14.50
N THR A 340 14.21 -9.08 15.76
CA THR A 340 13.31 -9.07 16.91
C THR A 340 12.73 -7.67 17.14
N TYR A 341 11.58 -7.62 17.80
CA TYR A 341 11.16 -6.37 18.42
C TYR A 341 12.18 -5.93 19.48
N ALA A 342 12.28 -4.64 19.65
CA ALA A 342 13.12 -4.00 20.64
C ALA A 342 12.40 -2.78 21.24
N VAL A 343 12.76 -2.44 22.47
CA VAL A 343 12.35 -1.17 23.08
C VAL A 343 13.56 -0.25 23.08
N ALA A 344 13.43 0.92 22.48
CA ALA A 344 14.50 1.90 22.35
C ALA A 344 14.15 3.23 23.02
N VAL A 345 15.19 3.90 23.52
CA VAL A 345 15.10 5.22 24.14
C VAL A 345 16.28 6.10 23.62
N PRO A 346 16.19 7.43 23.68
CA PRO A 346 17.34 8.30 23.39
C PRO A 346 18.53 7.95 24.28
N LYS A 347 19.76 7.89 23.71
CA LYS A 347 20.99 7.61 24.49
C LYS A 347 21.16 8.57 25.67
N GLN A 348 20.85 9.85 25.46
CA GLN A 348 20.91 10.85 26.54
C GLN A 348 20.00 10.51 27.72
N LEU A 349 18.76 10.03 27.44
CA LEU A 349 17.84 9.60 28.48
C LEU A 349 18.36 8.35 29.18
N ALA A 350 18.87 7.37 28.39
CA ALA A 350 19.43 6.16 28.94
C ALA A 350 20.61 6.39 29.88
N GLU A 351 21.48 7.34 29.55
CA GLU A 351 22.63 7.74 30.38
C GLU A 351 22.18 8.49 31.64
N ALA A 352 21.27 9.46 31.49
CA ALA A 352 20.79 10.27 32.60
C ALA A 352 20.04 9.44 33.66
N GLU A 353 19.20 8.49 33.22
CA GLU A 353 18.37 7.64 34.08
C GLU A 353 19.00 6.26 34.35
N LYS A 354 20.22 5.99 33.81
CA LYS A 354 20.95 4.72 33.91
C LYS A 354 20.14 3.53 33.41
N LEU A 355 19.44 3.69 32.28
CA LEU A 355 18.61 2.66 31.71
C LEU A 355 19.46 1.70 30.87
N THR A 356 19.42 0.41 31.21
CA THR A 356 20.10 -0.66 30.48
C THR A 356 19.12 -1.75 30.05
N LYS A 357 18.08 -1.96 30.83
CA LYS A 357 17.08 -3.02 30.66
C LYS A 357 15.68 -2.43 30.56
N ILE A 358 14.75 -3.16 29.96
CA ILE A 358 13.35 -2.75 29.89
C ILE A 358 12.76 -2.55 31.30
N SER A 359 13.15 -3.42 32.26
CA SER A 359 12.72 -3.27 33.65
C SER A 359 13.14 -1.94 34.29
N ASP A 360 14.20 -1.28 33.80
CA ASP A 360 14.67 -0.02 34.36
C ASP A 360 13.72 1.16 34.09
N LEU A 361 12.88 1.05 33.07
CA LEU A 361 11.89 2.09 32.74
C LEU A 361 10.95 2.39 33.94
N LYS A 362 10.72 1.43 34.84
CA LYS A 362 9.95 1.65 36.06
C LYS A 362 10.61 2.58 37.06
N LYS A 363 11.92 2.77 36.99
CA LYS A 363 12.68 3.60 37.91
C LYS A 363 12.57 5.09 37.59
N VAL A 364 12.07 5.41 36.41
CA VAL A 364 11.92 6.81 35.95
C VAL A 364 10.73 7.45 36.67
N ASN A 365 11.02 8.47 37.53
CA ASN A 365 10.02 9.14 38.36
C ASN A 365 9.20 10.23 37.63
N ARG A 366 8.90 10.00 36.35
CA ARG A 366 8.06 10.88 35.55
C ARG A 366 7.26 10.06 34.54
N PRO A 367 6.09 10.52 34.09
CA PRO A 367 5.38 9.86 32.99
C PRO A 367 6.26 9.80 31.75
N LEU A 368 6.41 8.61 31.16
CA LEU A 368 7.08 8.40 29.90
C LEU A 368 6.02 8.27 28.81
N LYS A 369 6.15 9.08 27.77
CA LYS A 369 5.35 8.95 26.55
C LYS A 369 6.01 7.96 25.61
N ALA A 370 5.25 7.01 25.15
CA ALA A 370 5.69 6.01 24.17
C ALA A 370 5.03 6.23 22.82
N GLY A 371 5.79 6.14 21.75
CA GLY A 371 5.28 6.07 20.39
C GLY A 371 5.47 4.67 19.86
N PHE A 372 4.40 3.92 19.67
CA PHE A 372 4.44 2.54 19.21
C PHE A 372 3.74 2.38 17.86
N THR A 373 4.17 1.40 17.08
CA THR A 373 3.38 0.97 15.92
C THR A 373 2.07 0.35 16.40
N LEU A 374 1.01 0.48 15.59
CA LEU A 374 -0.28 -0.12 15.93
C LEU A 374 -0.15 -1.64 16.12
N GLU A 375 0.68 -2.28 15.28
CA GLU A 375 0.94 -3.72 15.38
C GLU A 375 1.59 -4.07 16.72
N PHE A 376 2.67 -3.38 17.12
CA PHE A 376 3.33 -3.61 18.41
C PHE A 376 2.40 -3.34 19.59
N ASN A 377 1.57 -2.31 19.50
CA ASN A 377 0.63 -1.95 20.58
C ASN A 377 -0.39 -3.06 20.86
N ASP A 378 -0.84 -3.77 19.82
CA ASP A 378 -1.92 -4.75 19.93
C ASP A 378 -1.46 -6.19 20.20
N ARG A 379 -0.13 -6.45 20.20
CA ARG A 379 0.44 -7.78 20.35
C ARG A 379 0.73 -8.15 21.79
N GLU A 380 0.66 -9.47 22.09
CA GLU A 380 1.05 -10.03 23.38
C GLU A 380 2.58 -9.99 23.59
N ASP A 381 3.34 -10.14 22.51
CA ASP A 381 4.79 -9.95 22.44
C ASP A 381 5.16 -8.49 22.07
N GLY A 382 4.33 -7.55 22.46
CA GLY A 382 4.48 -6.12 22.29
C GLY A 382 4.06 -5.34 23.53
N ASN A 383 3.31 -4.25 23.36
CA ASN A 383 2.92 -3.39 24.48
C ASN A 383 2.06 -4.12 25.53
N LYS A 384 1.20 -5.07 25.14
CA LYS A 384 0.44 -5.87 26.10
C LYS A 384 1.36 -6.70 27.00
N GLY A 385 2.44 -7.25 26.45
CA GLY A 385 3.47 -7.93 27.21
C GLY A 385 4.29 -6.98 28.07
N LEU A 386 4.59 -5.77 27.60
CA LEU A 386 5.21 -4.74 28.44
C LEU A 386 4.33 -4.41 29.68
N GLN A 387 3.02 -4.39 29.50
CA GLN A 387 2.07 -4.16 30.60
C GLN A 387 1.98 -5.36 31.54
N SER A 388 1.81 -6.58 30.99
CA SER A 388 1.58 -7.80 31.80
C SER A 388 2.85 -8.36 32.45
N MET A 389 3.94 -8.51 31.70
CA MET A 389 5.19 -9.08 32.21
C MET A 389 6.09 -8.07 32.90
N TYR A 390 6.21 -6.88 32.29
CA TYR A 390 7.03 -5.81 32.85
C TYR A 390 6.26 -4.91 33.78
N GLY A 391 4.92 -4.90 33.74
CA GLY A 391 4.06 -4.02 34.54
C GLY A 391 4.30 -2.53 34.25
N LEU A 392 4.66 -2.20 33.03
CA LEU A 392 4.87 -0.83 32.56
C LEU A 392 3.52 -0.19 32.20
N GLN A 393 3.32 1.03 32.68
CA GLN A 393 2.14 1.87 32.35
C GLN A 393 2.67 3.10 31.61
N LEU A 394 2.77 3.03 30.29
CA LEU A 394 3.24 4.12 29.45
C LEU A 394 2.05 4.91 28.87
N ASP A 395 2.25 6.21 28.67
CA ASP A 395 1.31 7.04 27.88
C ASP A 395 1.58 6.80 26.39
N VAL A 396 0.77 5.92 25.77
CA VAL A 396 1.04 5.40 24.42
C VAL A 396 0.27 6.17 23.36
N ALA A 397 0.99 6.71 22.37
CA ALA A 397 0.46 7.17 21.09
C ALA A 397 0.83 6.14 20.00
N THR A 398 -0.16 5.69 19.24
CA THR A 398 0.11 4.80 18.09
C THR A 398 0.40 5.61 16.83
N MET A 399 1.39 5.17 16.05
CA MET A 399 1.82 5.87 14.84
C MET A 399 2.44 4.92 13.80
N GLU A 400 2.59 5.40 12.58
CA GLU A 400 3.28 4.63 11.54
C GLU A 400 4.78 4.51 11.84
N PRO A 401 5.44 3.41 11.39
CA PRO A 401 6.82 3.08 11.75
C PRO A 401 7.82 4.24 11.60
N ALA A 402 7.79 4.95 10.48
CA ALA A 402 8.73 6.04 10.23
C ALA A 402 8.47 7.28 11.11
N LEU A 403 7.22 7.53 11.49
CA LEU A 403 6.84 8.69 12.30
C LEU A 403 7.31 8.58 13.74
N ARG A 404 7.45 7.35 14.29
CA ARG A 404 7.94 7.15 15.65
C ARG A 404 9.38 7.66 15.84
N TYR A 405 10.22 7.50 14.83
CA TYR A 405 11.60 8.01 14.87
C TYR A 405 11.68 9.53 14.79
N GLN A 406 10.76 10.16 14.06
CA GLN A 406 10.65 11.63 14.06
C GLN A 406 10.17 12.15 15.42
N ALA A 407 9.15 11.50 16.00
CA ALA A 407 8.58 11.88 17.29
C ALA A 407 9.58 11.71 18.44
N ILE A 408 10.47 10.70 18.39
CA ILE A 408 11.52 10.54 19.40
C ILE A 408 12.63 11.57 19.21
N GLN A 409 12.95 11.94 17.99
CA GLN A 409 13.94 12.98 17.68
C GLN A 409 13.46 14.37 18.11
N SER A 410 12.16 14.70 17.93
CA SER A 410 11.58 15.96 18.38
C SER A 410 11.38 16.02 19.90
N GLY A 411 11.49 14.89 20.62
CA GLY A 411 11.26 14.80 22.05
C GLY A 411 9.79 14.66 22.45
N ASP A 412 8.88 14.48 21.48
CA ASP A 412 7.45 14.28 21.71
C ASP A 412 7.16 12.95 22.42
N ILE A 413 8.03 11.95 22.21
CA ILE A 413 8.04 10.65 22.90
C ILE A 413 9.42 10.36 23.47
N GLN A 414 9.49 9.48 24.46
CA GLN A 414 10.74 9.07 25.11
C GLN A 414 11.04 7.57 24.95
N VAL A 415 10.03 6.79 24.60
CA VAL A 415 10.15 5.34 24.41
C VAL A 415 9.54 5.00 23.06
N THR A 416 10.17 4.10 22.32
CA THR A 416 9.63 3.60 21.05
C THR A 416 9.86 2.11 20.93
N ASP A 417 8.98 1.41 20.19
CA ASP A 417 9.32 0.12 19.63
C ASP A 417 10.30 0.32 18.46
N ALA A 418 11.12 -0.67 18.21
CA ALA A 418 12.06 -0.73 17.10
C ALA A 418 12.18 -2.19 16.65
N TYR A 419 12.82 -2.40 15.52
CA TYR A 419 13.35 -3.71 15.15
C TYR A 419 14.86 -3.72 15.35
N SER A 420 15.42 -4.84 15.79
CA SER A 420 16.85 -4.94 16.16
C SER A 420 17.79 -4.56 15.00
N THR A 421 17.35 -4.70 13.75
CA THR A 421 18.11 -4.35 12.54
C THR A 421 17.80 -2.96 11.99
N ASP A 422 16.97 -2.15 12.67
CA ASP A 422 16.61 -0.81 12.20
C ASP A 422 17.81 0.13 12.16
N ALA A 423 18.10 0.69 11.00
CA ALA A 423 19.17 1.65 10.79
C ALA A 423 18.97 2.96 11.59
N GLU A 424 17.73 3.29 11.87
CA GLU A 424 17.28 4.45 12.63
C GLU A 424 17.81 4.43 14.08
N ILE A 425 18.06 3.26 14.64
CA ILE A 425 18.66 3.13 16.00
C ILE A 425 20.00 3.90 16.06
N SER A 426 20.86 3.67 15.09
CA SER A 426 22.14 4.38 14.98
C SER A 426 21.98 5.83 14.53
N ARG A 427 21.11 6.07 13.53
CA ARG A 427 20.87 7.39 12.93
C ARG A 427 20.36 8.41 13.95
N TYR A 428 19.42 8.00 14.83
CA TYR A 428 18.81 8.87 15.84
C TYR A 428 19.43 8.72 17.22
N GLN A 429 20.60 8.08 17.30
CA GLN A 429 21.34 7.86 18.57
C GLN A 429 20.44 7.27 19.67
N LEU A 430 19.76 6.20 19.33
CA LEU A 430 18.93 5.46 20.27
C LEU A 430 19.76 4.38 20.98
N LYS A 431 19.32 4.01 22.16
CA LYS A 431 19.80 2.84 22.92
C LYS A 431 18.67 1.82 22.99
N VAL A 432 18.93 0.65 22.47
CA VAL A 432 18.09 -0.52 22.69
C VAL A 432 18.26 -1.00 24.13
N LEU A 433 17.15 -1.23 24.81
CA LEU A 433 17.15 -1.78 26.16
C LEU A 433 17.11 -3.31 26.10
N GLU A 434 17.88 -3.95 26.98
CA GLU A 434 17.91 -5.42 27.11
C GLU A 434 16.52 -5.93 27.53
N ASP A 435 16.02 -6.95 26.84
CA ASP A 435 14.79 -7.66 27.20
C ASP A 435 15.07 -8.69 28.32
N ASP A 436 15.23 -8.21 29.54
CA ASP A 436 15.64 -8.99 30.70
C ASP A 436 14.57 -9.98 31.23
N LYS A 437 13.37 -9.97 30.63
CA LYS A 437 12.32 -10.95 30.91
C LYS A 437 11.97 -11.83 29.73
N GLN A 438 12.70 -11.69 28.62
CA GLN A 438 12.51 -12.47 27.41
C GLN A 438 11.05 -12.39 26.90
N LEU A 439 10.56 -11.17 26.71
CA LEU A 439 9.23 -10.94 26.15
C LEU A 439 9.18 -11.26 24.65
N PHE A 440 10.26 -10.90 23.94
CA PHE A 440 10.30 -11.00 22.48
C PHE A 440 10.78 -12.39 22.05
N PRO A 441 9.96 -13.14 21.27
CA PRO A 441 10.42 -14.41 20.70
C PRO A 441 11.48 -14.17 19.61
N PRO A 442 12.22 -15.20 19.20
CA PRO A 442 13.10 -15.12 18.05
C PRO A 442 12.36 -14.86 16.74
N TYR A 443 12.93 -13.99 15.90
CA TYR A 443 12.38 -13.61 14.59
C TYR A 443 13.41 -13.88 13.49
N GLN A 444 13.53 -15.13 13.06
CA GLN A 444 14.38 -15.48 11.91
C GLN A 444 13.61 -15.32 10.60
N GLY A 445 14.20 -14.60 9.66
CA GLY A 445 13.60 -14.34 8.34
C GLY A 445 13.83 -15.49 7.37
N ALA A 446 12.79 -15.86 6.61
CA ALA A 446 12.89 -16.83 5.51
C ALA A 446 11.83 -16.58 4.43
N PRO A 447 11.99 -17.13 3.21
CA PRO A 447 10.96 -17.10 2.19
C PRO A 447 9.72 -17.89 2.60
N LEU A 448 8.54 -17.30 2.46
CA LEU A 448 7.24 -17.96 2.64
C LEU A 448 6.51 -18.02 1.30
N MET A 449 5.98 -19.19 0.95
CA MET A 449 5.28 -19.45 -0.32
C MET A 449 4.29 -20.60 -0.22
N LYS A 450 3.42 -20.76 -1.23
CA LYS A 450 2.52 -21.92 -1.31
C LYS A 450 3.27 -23.20 -1.68
N GLN A 451 2.83 -24.33 -1.15
CA GLN A 451 3.39 -25.63 -1.50
C GLN A 451 3.20 -25.96 -3.00
N GLU A 452 2.09 -25.50 -3.62
CA GLU A 452 1.84 -25.67 -5.04
C GLU A 452 2.92 -25.03 -5.92
N LEU A 453 3.49 -23.90 -5.49
CA LEU A 453 4.58 -23.24 -6.20
C LEU A 453 5.82 -24.15 -6.26
N LEU A 454 6.20 -24.74 -5.12
CA LEU A 454 7.33 -25.67 -5.09
C LEU A 454 7.08 -26.99 -5.84
N LYS A 455 5.82 -27.43 -5.93
CA LYS A 455 5.47 -28.58 -6.79
C LYS A 455 5.65 -28.25 -8.26
N LYS A 456 5.34 -27.02 -8.68
CA LYS A 456 5.50 -26.53 -10.06
C LYS A 456 6.96 -26.20 -10.38
N HIS A 457 7.68 -25.64 -9.42
CA HIS A 457 9.06 -25.15 -9.55
C HIS A 457 9.91 -25.66 -8.37
N PRO A 458 10.27 -26.97 -8.35
CA PRO A 458 11.01 -27.56 -7.23
C PRO A 458 12.43 -27.00 -7.07
N GLU A 459 13.01 -26.44 -8.13
CA GLU A 459 14.31 -25.78 -8.11
C GLU A 459 14.36 -24.56 -7.17
N LEU A 460 13.24 -23.90 -6.94
CA LEU A 460 13.17 -22.69 -6.10
C LEU A 460 13.59 -22.95 -4.65
N GLU A 461 13.30 -24.14 -4.12
CA GLU A 461 13.72 -24.49 -2.76
C GLU A 461 15.25 -24.48 -2.63
N GLY A 462 15.95 -25.12 -3.57
CA GLY A 462 17.41 -25.15 -3.56
C GLY A 462 18.03 -23.77 -3.76
N ILE A 463 17.46 -22.97 -4.67
CA ILE A 463 17.94 -21.62 -5.00
C ILE A 463 17.80 -20.69 -3.79
N LEU A 464 16.62 -20.62 -3.19
CA LEU A 464 16.35 -19.70 -2.09
C LEU A 464 17.02 -20.13 -0.78
N ASN A 465 17.18 -21.43 -0.55
CA ASN A 465 17.92 -21.96 0.59
C ASN A 465 19.43 -21.68 0.55
N GLN A 466 19.98 -21.14 -0.58
CA GLN A 466 21.37 -20.65 -0.59
C GLN A 466 21.59 -19.49 0.38
N LEU A 467 20.53 -18.78 0.76
CA LEU A 467 20.56 -17.72 1.79
C LEU A 467 20.47 -18.27 3.23
N ALA A 468 20.14 -19.56 3.40
CA ALA A 468 20.01 -20.17 4.71
C ALA A 468 21.32 -20.07 5.50
N GLY A 469 21.22 -19.58 6.76
CA GLY A 469 22.38 -19.39 7.63
C GLY A 469 23.37 -18.30 7.14
N LYS A 470 23.02 -17.56 6.10
CA LYS A 470 23.77 -16.36 5.65
C LYS A 470 23.15 -15.12 6.26
N ILE A 471 23.81 -13.98 6.06
CA ILE A 471 23.42 -12.65 6.53
C ILE A 471 23.43 -12.58 8.05
N SER A 472 24.46 -11.96 8.62
CA SER A 472 24.48 -11.63 10.04
C SER A 472 23.61 -10.41 10.36
N GLU A 473 23.29 -10.17 11.64
CA GLU A 473 22.58 -8.97 12.09
C GLU A 473 23.30 -7.69 11.69
N GLU A 474 24.63 -7.66 11.81
CA GLU A 474 25.44 -6.52 11.41
C GLU A 474 25.38 -6.27 9.90
N GLU A 475 25.46 -7.33 9.08
CA GLU A 475 25.36 -7.23 7.63
C GLU A 475 23.98 -6.73 7.20
N MET A 476 22.89 -7.23 7.81
CA MET A 476 21.54 -6.76 7.51
C MET A 476 21.34 -5.31 7.96
N SER A 477 21.79 -4.94 9.16
CA SER A 477 21.72 -3.56 9.65
C SER A 477 22.47 -2.59 8.73
N GLN A 478 23.66 -2.99 8.24
CA GLN A 478 24.43 -2.19 7.29
C GLN A 478 23.70 -2.04 5.95
N MET A 479 23.13 -3.11 5.40
CA MET A 479 22.34 -3.03 4.17
C MET A 479 21.09 -2.16 4.34
N ASN A 480 20.41 -2.28 5.48
CA ASN A 480 19.25 -1.43 5.82
C ASN A 480 19.65 0.05 5.89
N PHE A 481 20.85 0.36 6.42
CA PHE A 481 21.38 1.71 6.46
C PHE A 481 21.67 2.25 5.05
N GLU A 482 22.26 1.45 4.17
CA GLU A 482 22.53 1.87 2.79
C GLU A 482 21.24 2.21 2.02
N VAL A 483 20.20 1.39 2.18
CA VAL A 483 18.92 1.60 1.48
C VAL A 483 18.07 2.68 2.18
N GLY A 484 17.93 2.60 3.50
CA GLY A 484 17.03 3.46 4.27
C GLY A 484 17.59 4.88 4.48
N ALA A 485 18.85 4.99 4.91
CA ALA A 485 19.47 6.26 5.25
C ALA A 485 20.20 6.91 4.06
N ASN A 486 20.98 6.12 3.30
CA ASN A 486 21.74 6.62 2.16
C ASN A 486 20.94 6.66 0.86
N GLY A 487 19.72 6.06 0.83
CA GLY A 487 18.83 6.12 -0.31
C GLY A 487 19.26 5.27 -1.51
N ARG A 488 20.22 4.36 -1.33
CA ARG A 488 20.69 3.48 -2.42
C ARG A 488 19.57 2.53 -2.88
N PRO A 489 19.51 2.19 -4.18
CA PRO A 489 18.58 1.19 -4.68
C PRO A 489 18.79 -0.17 -4.00
N ALA A 490 17.70 -0.76 -3.49
CA ALA A 490 17.78 -2.05 -2.78
C ALA A 490 18.30 -3.19 -3.68
N GLU A 491 18.03 -3.15 -4.99
CA GLU A 491 18.57 -4.13 -5.94
C GLU A 491 20.10 -4.07 -6.05
N GLU A 492 20.69 -2.86 -6.02
CA GLU A 492 22.14 -2.71 -6.05
C GLU A 492 22.78 -3.26 -4.77
N VAL A 493 22.24 -2.91 -3.61
CA VAL A 493 22.74 -3.37 -2.31
C VAL A 493 22.61 -4.91 -2.20
N ALA A 494 21.48 -5.47 -2.63
CA ALA A 494 21.26 -6.91 -2.69
C ALA A 494 22.27 -7.60 -3.61
N ARG A 495 22.52 -7.06 -4.80
CA ARG A 495 23.49 -7.59 -5.77
C ARG A 495 24.91 -7.57 -5.22
N GLU A 496 25.34 -6.44 -4.65
CA GLU A 496 26.67 -6.32 -4.05
C GLU A 496 26.90 -7.37 -2.96
N TYR A 497 25.90 -7.57 -2.09
CA TYR A 497 25.98 -8.56 -1.05
C TYR A 497 26.06 -9.98 -1.62
N LEU A 498 25.20 -10.34 -2.59
CA LEU A 498 25.22 -11.66 -3.21
C LEU A 498 26.53 -11.96 -3.94
N VAL A 499 27.13 -10.96 -4.59
CA VAL A 499 28.48 -11.05 -5.19
C VAL A 499 29.55 -11.27 -4.11
N LYS A 500 29.48 -10.51 -2.99
CA LYS A 500 30.41 -10.63 -1.84
C LYS A 500 30.43 -12.06 -1.29
N ILE A 501 29.27 -12.71 -1.20
CA ILE A 501 29.15 -14.09 -0.68
C ILE A 501 29.24 -15.18 -1.77
N ASN A 502 29.64 -14.80 -3.01
CA ASN A 502 29.81 -15.68 -4.17
C ASN A 502 28.53 -16.42 -4.62
N LEU A 503 27.34 -15.86 -4.42
CA LEU A 503 26.09 -16.40 -4.93
C LEU A 503 25.69 -15.82 -6.30
N LEU A 504 26.28 -14.70 -6.69
CA LEU A 504 26.17 -14.12 -8.03
C LEU A 504 27.58 -13.85 -8.62
N LYS A 505 27.67 -13.90 -9.93
CA LYS A 505 28.88 -13.45 -10.64
C LYS A 505 28.88 -11.90 -10.73
N LYS A 506 30.10 -11.34 -10.79
CA LYS A 506 30.27 -9.89 -10.99
C LYS A 506 29.66 -9.40 -12.29
#